data_2374f27d785cdaed427cc6feabefdcaa
#
_entry.id   2374f27d785cdaed427cc6feabefdcaa
#
_cell.length_a   1.000
_cell.length_b   1.000
_cell.length_c   1.000
_cell.angle_alpha   90.00
_cell.angle_beta   90.00
_cell.angle_gamma   90.00
#
_symmetry.space_group_name_H-M   'P 1'
#
loop_
_entity.id
_entity.type
_entity.pdbx_description
1 polymer ?
#
loop_
_entity_poly.entity_id
_entity_poly.type
_entity_poly.pdbx_seq_one_letter_code
_entity_poly.pdbx_strand_id
1 'polypeptide(L)'
;RLEKIDLDKIHRVIEWAAEGLDNVSVSQVEISSHIQFYDKITTKSIHETIIKSAADLISAATPDYQYLAARLAIFHLRKIAFGQFEPPHLFDHVTKLTQEGRYDAHILQDFSKEEFDILNDYIDHNRDLSFAYAAVKQMEGKYLVQDRVSKQVFESPQFLYMLVGMCLFASYDKQYDKAARLDYIKRFYDATSTFKISLPTPIMSGVRTPSRQFSSCVLIECDDSLDSINATTSAIVRYVSQRAGIGV
;
A
#
# COMPACT_ATOMS: atom_id res chain seq x y z
N ARG A 1 -8.56 -14.43 -22.10
CA ARG A 1 -8.34 -15.84 -22.47
C ARG A 1 -9.16 -16.71 -21.53
N LEU A 2 -9.90 -17.70 -22.07
CA LEU A 2 -10.57 -18.72 -21.28
C LEU A 2 -9.65 -19.93 -21.16
N GLU A 3 -9.49 -20.44 -19.93
CA GLU A 3 -8.72 -21.64 -19.63
C GLU A 3 -9.41 -22.44 -18.52
N LYS A 4 -9.08 -23.72 -18.41
CA LYS A 4 -9.57 -24.56 -17.33
C LYS A 4 -8.95 -24.08 -15.99
N ILE A 5 -9.75 -24.06 -14.91
CA ILE A 5 -9.25 -23.77 -13.58
C ILE A 5 -8.22 -24.84 -13.20
N ASP A 6 -7.05 -24.36 -12.78
CA ASP A 6 -5.95 -25.19 -12.29
C ASP A 6 -5.93 -25.11 -10.76
N LEU A 7 -6.50 -26.14 -10.13
CA LEU A 7 -6.59 -26.21 -8.67
C LEU A 7 -5.21 -26.40 -8.02
N ASP A 8 -4.25 -26.99 -8.70
CA ASP A 8 -2.90 -27.17 -8.17
C ASP A 8 -2.17 -25.84 -8.04
N LYS A 9 -2.44 -24.89 -8.93
CA LYS A 9 -1.92 -23.51 -8.79
C LYS A 9 -2.51 -22.79 -7.58
N ILE A 10 -3.78 -22.99 -7.32
CA ILE A 10 -4.47 -22.41 -6.17
C ILE A 10 -3.90 -23.01 -4.89
N HIS A 11 -3.80 -24.34 -4.83
CA HIS A 11 -3.22 -25.06 -3.72
C HIS A 11 -1.83 -24.52 -3.34
N ARG A 12 -0.90 -24.45 -4.32
CA ARG A 12 0.46 -23.95 -4.09
C ARG A 12 0.51 -22.52 -3.54
N VAL A 13 -0.39 -21.64 -3.96
CA VAL A 13 -0.44 -20.26 -3.46
C VAL A 13 -0.93 -20.22 -2.01
N ILE A 14 -1.93 -21.04 -1.65
CA ILE A 14 -2.43 -21.10 -0.29
C ILE A 14 -1.38 -21.78 0.63
N GLU A 15 -0.74 -22.84 0.17
CA GLU A 15 0.34 -23.54 0.89
C GLU A 15 1.53 -22.59 1.16
N TRP A 16 2.00 -21.87 0.14
CA TRP A 16 3.02 -20.83 0.30
C TRP A 16 2.61 -19.76 1.34
N ALA A 17 1.36 -19.31 1.30
CA ALA A 17 0.88 -18.31 2.25
C ALA A 17 0.75 -18.85 3.68
N ALA A 18 0.57 -20.16 3.84
CA ALA A 18 0.48 -20.85 5.14
C ALA A 18 1.84 -21.20 5.75
N GLU A 19 2.93 -21.08 4.98
CA GLU A 19 4.27 -21.49 5.42
C GLU A 19 4.67 -20.81 6.73
N GLY A 20 5.04 -21.62 7.73
CA GLY A 20 5.46 -21.14 9.05
C GLY A 20 4.35 -20.53 9.91
N LEU A 21 3.07 -20.76 9.57
CA LEU A 21 1.92 -20.39 10.40
C LEU A 21 1.38 -21.62 11.12
N ASP A 22 1.10 -21.45 12.41
CA ASP A 22 0.48 -22.50 13.23
C ASP A 22 -1.06 -22.44 13.12
N ASN A 23 -1.74 -23.57 13.35
CA ASN A 23 -3.21 -23.63 13.44
C ASN A 23 -3.98 -23.09 12.22
N VAL A 24 -3.39 -23.17 11.02
CA VAL A 24 -4.07 -22.88 9.75
C VAL A 24 -4.21 -24.17 8.93
N SER A 25 -5.32 -24.32 8.23
CA SER A 25 -5.61 -25.45 7.35
C SER A 25 -5.78 -24.99 5.91
N VAL A 26 -4.84 -25.38 5.05
CA VAL A 26 -4.91 -25.14 3.60
C VAL A 26 -6.21 -25.71 3.02
N SER A 27 -6.52 -26.97 3.35
CA SER A 27 -7.73 -27.67 2.86
C SER A 27 -9.01 -26.97 3.28
N GLN A 28 -9.07 -26.37 4.47
CA GLN A 28 -10.27 -25.65 4.90
C GLN A 28 -10.51 -24.40 4.06
N VAL A 29 -9.45 -23.65 3.73
CA VAL A 29 -9.54 -22.49 2.84
C VAL A 29 -9.94 -22.92 1.42
N GLU A 30 -9.38 -24.01 0.92
CA GLU A 30 -9.71 -24.58 -0.40
C GLU A 30 -11.18 -24.96 -0.49
N ILE A 31 -11.68 -25.74 0.43
CA ILE A 31 -13.08 -26.17 0.45
C ILE A 31 -14.00 -24.94 0.48
N SER A 32 -13.73 -23.99 1.39
CA SER A 32 -14.53 -22.77 1.53
C SER A 32 -14.51 -21.89 0.29
N SER A 33 -13.40 -21.86 -0.47
CA SER A 33 -13.29 -21.08 -1.69
C SER A 33 -13.84 -21.80 -2.90
N HIS A 34 -13.58 -23.11 -3.07
CA HIS A 34 -13.96 -23.86 -4.26
C HIS A 34 -15.48 -23.95 -4.45
N ILE A 35 -16.25 -24.04 -3.37
CA ILE A 35 -17.72 -24.06 -3.43
C ILE A 35 -18.31 -22.72 -3.94
N GLN A 36 -17.53 -21.65 -3.98
CA GLN A 36 -17.92 -20.33 -4.46
C GLN A 36 -17.54 -20.11 -5.92
N PHE A 37 -16.76 -21.01 -6.56
CA PHE A 37 -16.36 -20.86 -7.94
C PHE A 37 -17.50 -21.18 -8.90
N TYR A 38 -17.60 -20.42 -9.96
CA TYR A 38 -18.62 -20.53 -11.01
C TYR A 38 -17.97 -20.52 -12.40
N ASP A 39 -18.75 -20.90 -13.42
CA ASP A 39 -18.26 -20.91 -14.81
C ASP A 39 -17.82 -19.51 -15.27
N LYS A 40 -16.67 -19.43 -15.93
CA LYS A 40 -16.04 -18.19 -16.42
C LYS A 40 -15.64 -17.18 -15.33
N ILE A 41 -15.46 -17.63 -14.08
CA ILE A 41 -14.90 -16.80 -13.01
C ILE A 41 -13.58 -16.19 -13.44
N THR A 42 -13.37 -14.91 -13.12
CA THR A 42 -12.10 -14.22 -13.45
C THR A 42 -11.00 -14.62 -12.46
N THR A 43 -9.74 -14.57 -12.90
CA THR A 43 -8.58 -14.79 -12.01
C THR A 43 -8.59 -13.83 -10.82
N LYS A 44 -9.00 -12.58 -11.03
CA LYS A 44 -9.18 -11.60 -9.96
C LYS A 44 -10.19 -12.09 -8.93
N SER A 45 -11.38 -12.52 -9.37
CA SER A 45 -12.43 -13.03 -8.48
C SER A 45 -12.02 -14.31 -7.75
N ILE A 46 -11.21 -15.18 -8.38
CA ILE A 46 -10.63 -16.35 -7.70
C ILE A 46 -9.78 -15.91 -6.52
N HIS A 47 -8.84 -14.98 -6.73
CA HIS A 47 -8.00 -14.46 -5.66
C HIS A 47 -8.81 -13.79 -4.55
N GLU A 48 -9.77 -12.94 -4.90
CA GLU A 48 -10.65 -12.27 -3.93
C GLU A 48 -11.45 -13.28 -3.10
N THR A 49 -11.94 -14.35 -3.72
CA THR A 49 -12.66 -15.42 -3.03
C THR A 49 -11.77 -16.19 -2.05
N ILE A 50 -10.55 -16.53 -2.45
CA ILE A 50 -9.58 -17.23 -1.59
C ILE A 50 -9.20 -16.35 -0.40
N ILE A 51 -8.90 -15.08 -0.63
CA ILE A 51 -8.57 -14.11 0.42
C ILE A 51 -9.73 -14.00 1.43
N LYS A 52 -10.96 -13.87 0.91
CA LYS A 52 -12.15 -13.80 1.75
C LYS A 52 -12.35 -15.08 2.56
N SER A 53 -12.23 -16.24 1.93
CA SER A 53 -12.35 -17.54 2.62
C SER A 53 -11.36 -17.68 3.76
N ALA A 54 -10.12 -17.24 3.57
CA ALA A 54 -9.12 -17.21 4.65
C ALA A 54 -9.48 -16.19 5.74
N ALA A 55 -9.94 -15.00 5.36
CA ALA A 55 -10.32 -13.96 6.30
C ALA A 55 -11.54 -14.34 7.16
N ASP A 56 -12.51 -15.07 6.61
CA ASP A 56 -13.71 -15.54 7.31
C ASP A 56 -13.37 -16.59 8.40
N LEU A 57 -12.17 -17.18 8.37
CA LEU A 57 -11.67 -18.11 9.38
C LEU A 57 -10.89 -17.44 10.54
N ILE A 58 -10.72 -16.11 10.50
CA ILE A 58 -10.06 -15.36 11.58
C ILE A 58 -10.95 -15.38 12.82
N SER A 59 -10.42 -15.92 13.92
CA SER A 59 -11.12 -15.93 15.21
C SER A 59 -10.12 -15.86 16.37
N ALA A 60 -10.61 -15.71 17.58
CA ALA A 60 -9.77 -15.77 18.78
C ALA A 60 -9.09 -17.13 18.96
N ALA A 61 -9.70 -18.22 18.47
CA ALA A 61 -9.14 -19.56 18.51
C ALA A 61 -8.14 -19.84 17.36
N THR A 62 -8.27 -19.11 16.25
CA THR A 62 -7.46 -19.31 15.04
C THR A 62 -6.91 -17.97 14.52
N PRO A 63 -6.12 -17.24 15.32
CA PRO A 63 -5.67 -15.89 14.99
C PRO A 63 -4.72 -15.85 13.78
N ASP A 64 -4.00 -16.92 13.48
CA ASP A 64 -2.99 -16.96 12.43
C ASP A 64 -3.57 -16.89 11.01
N TYR A 65 -4.87 -17.14 10.86
CA TYR A 65 -5.55 -16.88 9.59
C TYR A 65 -5.49 -15.39 9.17
N GLN A 66 -5.27 -14.45 10.11
CA GLN A 66 -5.03 -13.06 9.76
C GLN A 66 -3.76 -12.86 8.91
N TYR A 67 -2.71 -13.65 9.18
CA TYR A 67 -1.46 -13.60 8.42
C TYR A 67 -1.58 -14.38 7.11
N LEU A 68 -2.28 -15.51 7.12
CA LEU A 68 -2.60 -16.24 5.88
C LEU A 68 -3.37 -15.37 4.91
N ALA A 69 -4.46 -14.75 5.35
CA ALA A 69 -5.28 -13.84 4.53
C ALA A 69 -4.47 -12.62 4.06
N ALA A 70 -3.59 -12.07 4.91
CA ALA A 70 -2.70 -10.97 4.56
C ALA A 70 -1.72 -11.35 3.46
N ARG A 71 -1.04 -12.49 3.56
CA ARG A 71 -0.07 -12.95 2.54
C ARG A 71 -0.75 -13.20 1.20
N LEU A 72 -1.93 -13.79 1.20
CA LEU A 72 -2.75 -13.97 -0.01
C LEU A 72 -3.16 -12.60 -0.60
N ALA A 73 -3.52 -11.63 0.24
CA ALA A 73 -3.85 -10.28 -0.20
C ALA A 73 -2.63 -9.54 -0.77
N ILE A 74 -1.44 -9.65 -0.15
CA ILE A 74 -0.18 -9.10 -0.69
C ILE A 74 0.19 -9.74 -2.02
N PHE A 75 0.04 -11.07 -2.15
CA PHE A 75 0.27 -11.76 -3.42
C PHE A 75 -0.60 -11.18 -4.53
N HIS A 76 -1.88 -11.02 -4.27
CA HIS A 76 -2.83 -10.44 -5.22
C HIS A 76 -2.53 -8.98 -5.52
N LEU A 77 -2.26 -8.17 -4.48
CA LEU A 77 -1.91 -6.76 -4.60
C LEU A 77 -0.70 -6.54 -5.52
N ARG A 78 0.39 -7.31 -5.31
CA ARG A 78 1.60 -7.20 -6.14
C ARG A 78 1.31 -7.58 -7.59
N LYS A 79 0.49 -8.59 -7.84
CA LYS A 79 0.07 -8.95 -9.20
C LYS A 79 -0.76 -7.86 -9.87
N ILE A 80 -1.61 -7.15 -9.12
CA ILE A 80 -2.36 -6.00 -9.65
C ILE A 80 -1.41 -4.83 -9.94
N ALA A 81 -0.51 -4.52 -8.99
CA ALA A 81 0.36 -3.36 -9.09
C ALA A 81 1.45 -3.53 -10.16
N PHE A 82 2.02 -4.72 -10.28
CA PHE A 82 3.22 -4.97 -11.09
C PHE A 82 3.01 -5.94 -12.25
N GLY A 83 1.88 -6.63 -12.32
CA GLY A 83 1.65 -7.74 -13.26
C GLY A 83 2.34 -9.05 -12.86
N GLN A 84 3.13 -9.05 -11.79
CA GLN A 84 3.92 -10.17 -11.27
C GLN A 84 4.03 -10.11 -9.75
N PHE A 85 4.51 -11.18 -9.11
CA PHE A 85 4.69 -11.21 -7.66
C PHE A 85 5.91 -10.43 -7.20
N GLU A 86 7.05 -10.61 -7.88
CA GLU A 86 8.27 -9.87 -7.56
C GLU A 86 8.13 -8.41 -7.99
N PRO A 87 8.37 -7.44 -7.10
CA PRO A 87 8.36 -6.02 -7.48
C PRO A 87 9.44 -5.72 -8.53
N PRO A 88 9.17 -4.80 -9.46
CA PRO A 88 10.17 -4.32 -10.41
C PRO A 88 11.25 -3.50 -9.69
N HIS A 89 12.34 -3.19 -10.39
CA HIS A 89 13.36 -2.28 -9.89
C HIS A 89 12.75 -0.91 -9.57
N LEU A 90 13.12 -0.33 -8.41
CA LEU A 90 12.53 0.91 -7.88
C LEU A 90 12.62 2.07 -8.89
N PHE A 91 13.77 2.24 -9.55
CA PHE A 91 13.97 3.31 -10.55
C PHE A 91 13.01 3.18 -11.74
N ASP A 92 12.86 1.97 -12.29
CA ASP A 92 12.00 1.74 -13.45
C ASP A 92 10.53 1.97 -13.07
N HIS A 93 10.14 1.53 -11.89
CA HIS A 93 8.80 1.72 -11.36
C HIS A 93 8.48 3.21 -11.15
N VAL A 94 9.38 3.95 -10.50
CA VAL A 94 9.21 5.40 -10.27
C VAL A 94 9.18 6.16 -11.59
N THR A 95 10.05 5.82 -12.54
CA THR A 95 10.07 6.43 -13.86
C THR A 95 8.72 6.27 -14.58
N LYS A 96 8.20 5.05 -14.61
CA LYS A 96 6.90 4.75 -15.22
C LYS A 96 5.76 5.56 -14.57
N LEU A 97 5.65 5.52 -13.25
CA LEU A 97 4.54 6.17 -12.55
C LEU A 97 4.66 7.71 -12.55
N THR A 98 5.87 8.25 -12.65
CA THR A 98 6.09 9.67 -12.86
C THR A 98 5.61 10.10 -14.25
N GLN A 99 5.91 9.33 -15.29
CA GLN A 99 5.40 9.58 -16.65
C GLN A 99 3.87 9.52 -16.74
N GLU A 100 3.25 8.66 -15.92
CA GLU A 100 1.80 8.57 -15.80
C GLU A 100 1.18 9.67 -14.90
N GLY A 101 1.99 10.58 -14.33
CA GLY A 101 1.55 11.65 -13.44
C GLY A 101 1.04 11.18 -12.07
N ARG A 102 1.40 9.96 -11.66
CA ARG A 102 1.00 9.38 -10.37
C ARG A 102 1.98 9.68 -9.26
N TYR A 103 3.29 9.68 -9.58
CA TYR A 103 4.35 10.13 -8.69
C TYR A 103 4.83 11.53 -9.04
N ASP A 104 5.40 12.20 -8.06
CA ASP A 104 5.99 13.51 -8.22
C ASP A 104 7.30 13.43 -9.01
N ALA A 105 7.45 14.27 -10.03
CA ALA A 105 8.64 14.33 -10.87
C ALA A 105 9.92 14.71 -10.09
N HIS A 106 9.79 15.41 -8.96
CA HIS A 106 10.93 15.76 -8.12
C HIS A 106 11.71 14.56 -7.62
N ILE A 107 11.09 13.40 -7.45
CA ILE A 107 11.79 12.18 -7.01
C ILE A 107 12.92 11.81 -7.97
N LEU A 108 12.67 11.91 -9.29
CA LEU A 108 13.70 11.63 -10.32
C LEU A 108 14.72 12.77 -10.49
N GLN A 109 14.41 13.97 -10.02
CA GLN A 109 15.31 15.12 -10.08
C GLN A 109 16.26 15.15 -8.85
N ASP A 110 15.78 14.73 -7.70
CA ASP A 110 16.50 14.80 -6.44
C ASP A 110 17.49 13.65 -6.24
N PHE A 111 17.27 12.51 -6.92
CA PHE A 111 18.07 11.29 -6.75
C PHE A 111 18.67 10.81 -8.06
N SER A 112 19.95 10.44 -8.04
CA SER A 112 20.61 9.79 -9.17
C SER A 112 20.20 8.32 -9.31
N LYS A 113 20.46 7.73 -10.47
CA LYS A 113 20.17 6.30 -10.68
C LYS A 113 20.94 5.40 -9.72
N GLU A 114 22.19 5.73 -9.41
CA GLU A 114 23.04 5.00 -8.46
C GLU A 114 22.44 5.03 -7.04
N GLU A 115 21.83 6.15 -6.63
CA GLU A 115 21.16 6.24 -5.34
C GLU A 115 19.89 5.38 -5.33
N PHE A 116 19.15 5.34 -6.43
CA PHE A 116 18.02 4.41 -6.59
C PHE A 116 18.47 2.94 -6.51
N ASP A 117 19.59 2.58 -7.13
CA ASP A 117 20.11 1.22 -7.09
C ASP A 117 20.46 0.81 -5.64
N ILE A 118 21.15 1.71 -4.89
CA ILE A 118 21.47 1.50 -3.47
C ILE A 118 20.22 1.34 -2.61
N LEU A 119 19.19 2.14 -2.84
CA LEU A 119 17.95 2.09 -2.07
C LEU A 119 17.08 0.90 -2.48
N ASN A 120 17.05 0.53 -3.76
CA ASN A 120 16.39 -0.66 -4.25
C ASN A 120 16.92 -1.93 -3.57
N ASP A 121 18.24 -2.08 -3.52
CA ASP A 121 18.90 -3.23 -2.91
C ASP A 121 18.69 -3.28 -1.38
N TYR A 122 18.36 -2.16 -0.76
CA TYR A 122 18.07 -2.07 0.66
C TYR A 122 16.63 -2.46 1.01
N ILE A 123 15.71 -2.42 0.06
CA ILE A 123 14.30 -2.76 0.33
C ILE A 123 14.14 -4.25 0.61
N ASP A 124 13.59 -4.57 1.78
CA ASP A 124 13.17 -5.93 2.12
C ASP A 124 11.67 -6.11 1.87
N HIS A 125 11.34 -6.62 0.70
CA HIS A 125 9.95 -6.85 0.29
C HIS A 125 9.24 -7.93 1.11
N ASN A 126 9.98 -8.78 1.86
CA ASN A 126 9.38 -9.80 2.72
C ASN A 126 8.72 -9.20 3.95
N ARG A 127 9.05 -7.96 4.33
CA ARG A 127 8.36 -7.26 5.42
C ARG A 127 6.85 -7.10 5.16
N ASP A 128 6.41 -7.06 3.90
CA ASP A 128 4.98 -7.09 3.55
C ASP A 128 4.25 -8.36 4.07
N LEU A 129 4.98 -9.48 4.18
CA LEU A 129 4.40 -10.78 4.57
C LEU A 129 4.17 -10.90 6.09
N SER A 130 4.64 -9.93 6.87
CA SER A 130 4.41 -9.84 8.32
C SER A 130 3.16 -9.04 8.70
N PHE A 131 2.46 -8.46 7.73
CA PHE A 131 1.25 -7.67 7.98
C PHE A 131 0.08 -8.55 8.40
N ALA A 132 -0.76 -8.04 9.32
CA ALA A 132 -2.09 -8.59 9.54
C ALA A 132 -3.04 -8.17 8.41
N TYR A 133 -4.07 -8.96 8.16
CA TYR A 133 -5.04 -8.73 7.08
C TYR A 133 -5.67 -7.32 7.10
N ALA A 134 -6.08 -6.86 8.29
CA ALA A 134 -6.64 -5.52 8.47
C ALA A 134 -5.65 -4.41 8.05
N ALA A 135 -4.34 -4.59 8.34
CA ALA A 135 -3.30 -3.65 7.93
C ALA A 135 -3.15 -3.61 6.40
N VAL A 136 -3.12 -4.76 5.73
CA VAL A 136 -3.07 -4.82 4.24
C VAL A 136 -4.29 -4.12 3.64
N LYS A 137 -5.49 -4.37 4.16
CA LYS A 137 -6.72 -3.73 3.66
C LYS A 137 -6.72 -2.22 3.90
N GLN A 138 -6.13 -1.75 4.99
CA GLN A 138 -5.96 -0.32 5.24
C GLN A 138 -4.93 0.32 4.31
N MET A 139 -3.81 -0.36 4.05
CA MET A 139 -2.81 0.09 3.08
C MET A 139 -3.44 0.23 1.69
N GLU A 140 -4.10 -0.82 1.21
CA GLU A 140 -4.79 -0.86 -0.08
C GLU A 140 -5.87 0.23 -0.18
N GLY A 141 -6.70 0.40 0.86
CA GLY A 141 -7.86 1.30 0.82
C GLY A 141 -7.52 2.78 0.98
N LYS A 142 -6.40 3.14 1.63
CA LYS A 142 -6.12 4.52 2.03
C LYS A 142 -4.77 5.07 1.59
N TYR A 143 -3.71 4.25 1.61
CA TYR A 143 -2.35 4.77 1.59
C TYR A 143 -1.61 4.53 0.28
N LEU A 144 -1.81 3.37 -0.36
CA LEU A 144 -1.16 3.06 -1.62
C LEU A 144 -1.71 3.93 -2.75
N VAL A 145 -0.81 4.33 -3.65
CA VAL A 145 -1.21 5.07 -4.86
C VAL A 145 -2.11 4.19 -5.71
N GLN A 146 -3.29 4.69 -6.00
CA GLN A 146 -4.32 3.96 -6.73
C GLN A 146 -5.14 4.87 -7.64
N ASP A 147 -5.72 4.29 -8.67
CA ASP A 147 -6.78 4.93 -9.43
C ASP A 147 -8.08 4.96 -8.61
N ARG A 148 -8.67 6.15 -8.47
CA ARG A 148 -9.85 6.34 -7.59
C ARG A 148 -11.11 5.68 -8.13
N VAL A 149 -11.22 5.52 -9.44
CA VAL A 149 -12.41 4.98 -10.11
C VAL A 149 -12.31 3.46 -10.18
N SER A 150 -11.23 2.95 -10.78
CA SER A 150 -11.02 1.50 -10.97
C SER A 150 -10.56 0.79 -9.70
N LYS A 151 -10.06 1.53 -8.70
CA LYS A 151 -9.43 1.00 -7.48
C LYS A 151 -8.17 0.16 -7.75
N GLN A 152 -7.59 0.30 -8.94
CA GLN A 152 -6.31 -0.33 -9.26
C GLN A 152 -5.20 0.31 -8.44
N VAL A 153 -4.47 -0.52 -7.72
CA VAL A 153 -3.28 -0.13 -6.94
C VAL A 153 -2.04 -0.21 -7.83
N PHE A 154 -1.08 0.67 -7.61
CA PHE A 154 0.13 0.81 -8.44
C PHE A 154 1.44 0.57 -7.71
N GLU A 155 1.43 0.33 -6.41
CA GLU A 155 2.64 0.14 -5.60
C GLU A 155 2.42 -0.88 -4.48
N SER A 156 3.52 -1.33 -3.86
CA SER A 156 3.51 -2.15 -2.65
C SER A 156 3.78 -1.31 -1.40
N PRO A 157 3.48 -1.83 -0.19
CA PRO A 157 3.78 -1.12 1.05
C PRO A 157 5.27 -0.79 1.22
N GLN A 158 6.19 -1.67 0.79
CA GLN A 158 7.63 -1.39 0.93
C GLN A 158 8.07 -0.25 0.01
N PHE A 159 7.54 -0.15 -1.20
CA PHE A 159 7.78 1.01 -2.06
C PHE A 159 7.22 2.30 -1.45
N LEU A 160 6.02 2.25 -0.85
CA LEU A 160 5.46 3.39 -0.14
C LEU A 160 6.43 3.89 0.94
N TYR A 161 6.89 3.03 1.85
CA TYR A 161 7.77 3.43 2.95
C TYR A 161 9.10 4.00 2.46
N MET A 162 9.73 3.36 1.47
CA MET A 162 10.97 3.84 0.90
C MET A 162 10.79 5.21 0.24
N LEU A 163 9.77 5.37 -0.60
CA LEU A 163 9.53 6.62 -1.33
C LEU A 163 9.12 7.78 -0.40
N VAL A 164 8.39 7.48 0.68
CA VAL A 164 8.13 8.51 1.71
C VAL A 164 9.44 8.99 2.33
N GLY A 165 10.34 8.08 2.70
CA GLY A 165 11.67 8.43 3.21
C GLY A 165 12.47 9.26 2.20
N MET A 166 12.51 8.85 0.95
CA MET A 166 13.18 9.60 -0.11
C MET A 166 12.65 11.04 -0.21
N CYS A 167 11.34 11.22 -0.27
CA CYS A 167 10.73 12.55 -0.38
C CYS A 167 10.98 13.43 0.85
N LEU A 168 10.94 12.88 2.06
CA LEU A 168 11.14 13.65 3.29
C LEU A 168 12.60 14.08 3.48
N PHE A 169 13.56 13.29 3.04
CA PHE A 169 14.98 13.56 3.19
C PHE A 169 15.65 14.05 1.89
N ALA A 170 14.89 14.33 0.84
CA ALA A 170 15.42 14.73 -0.46
C ALA A 170 16.46 15.87 -0.39
N SER A 171 16.21 16.89 0.43
CA SER A 171 17.07 18.07 0.55
C SER A 171 18.21 17.94 1.57
N TYR A 172 18.37 16.78 2.21
CA TYR A 172 19.39 16.59 3.25
C TYR A 172 20.83 16.61 2.70
N ASP A 173 21.02 16.34 1.41
CA ASP A 173 22.31 16.50 0.73
C ASP A 173 22.80 17.95 0.69
N LYS A 174 21.90 18.93 0.84
CA LYS A 174 22.27 20.36 0.92
C LYS A 174 22.82 20.77 2.30
N GLN A 175 22.47 20.02 3.36
CA GLN A 175 22.88 20.28 4.74
C GLN A 175 24.00 19.35 5.19
N TYR A 176 24.04 18.14 4.64
CA TYR A 176 24.99 17.09 4.95
C TYR A 176 25.67 16.65 3.66
N ASP A 177 25.97 15.39 3.52
CA ASP A 177 26.44 14.78 2.26
C ASP A 177 25.40 13.75 1.74
N LYS A 178 25.66 13.24 0.54
CA LYS A 178 24.78 12.23 -0.08
C LYS A 178 24.75 10.93 0.74
N ALA A 179 25.86 10.54 1.36
CA ALA A 179 25.93 9.32 2.16
C ALA A 179 25.08 9.45 3.42
N ALA A 180 25.13 10.61 4.10
CA ALA A 180 24.28 10.91 5.25
C ALA A 180 22.81 10.92 4.86
N ARG A 181 22.45 11.51 3.71
CA ARG A 181 21.08 11.48 3.19
C ARG A 181 20.57 10.04 3.03
N LEU A 182 21.33 9.18 2.38
CA LEU A 182 20.97 7.78 2.18
C LEU A 182 20.86 7.01 3.50
N ASP A 183 21.73 7.29 4.48
CA ASP A 183 21.64 6.69 5.82
C ASP A 183 20.33 7.09 6.52
N TYR A 184 19.96 8.38 6.51
CA TYR A 184 18.69 8.84 7.08
C TYR A 184 17.49 8.16 6.41
N ILE A 185 17.49 8.02 5.09
CA ILE A 185 16.42 7.34 4.34
C ILE A 185 16.31 5.87 4.77
N LYS A 186 17.43 5.16 4.84
CA LYS A 186 17.46 3.74 5.25
C LYS A 186 16.94 3.54 6.68
N ARG A 187 17.41 4.37 7.62
CA ARG A 187 16.96 4.33 9.02
C ARG A 187 15.47 4.66 9.15
N PHE A 188 14.98 5.62 8.39
CA PHE A 188 13.56 5.96 8.35
C PHE A 188 12.73 4.82 7.77
N TYR A 189 13.18 4.23 6.66
CA TYR A 189 12.56 3.06 6.07
C TYR A 189 12.48 1.90 7.08
N ASP A 190 13.56 1.59 7.78
CA ASP A 190 13.55 0.55 8.80
C ASP A 190 12.56 0.85 9.94
N ALA A 191 12.55 2.08 10.42
CA ALA A 191 11.67 2.45 11.53
C ALA A 191 10.18 2.39 11.13
N THR A 192 9.83 2.77 9.90
CA THR A 192 8.44 2.75 9.41
C THR A 192 8.00 1.36 9.00
N SER A 193 8.80 0.64 8.21
CA SER A 193 8.45 -0.68 7.67
C SER A 193 8.47 -1.81 8.72
N THR A 194 9.09 -1.57 9.87
CA THR A 194 9.05 -2.47 11.05
C THR A 194 8.12 -1.97 12.16
N PHE A 195 7.25 -1.00 11.86
CA PHE A 195 6.22 -0.46 12.77
C PHE A 195 6.74 0.18 14.06
N LYS A 196 8.01 0.61 14.11
CA LYS A 196 8.57 1.35 15.26
C LYS A 196 8.01 2.77 15.34
N ILE A 197 7.65 3.36 14.21
CA ILE A 197 6.97 4.64 14.10
C ILE A 197 5.77 4.53 13.15
N SER A 198 4.71 5.27 13.42
CA SER A 198 3.57 5.43 12.54
C SER A 198 3.58 6.82 11.91
N LEU A 199 3.04 6.93 10.71
CA LEU A 199 2.98 8.18 9.96
C LEU A 199 1.53 8.65 9.82
N PRO A 200 1.29 9.96 9.80
CA PRO A 200 -0.06 10.49 9.56
C PRO A 200 -0.54 10.18 8.14
N THR A 201 -1.84 10.00 8.00
CA THR A 201 -2.49 9.62 6.74
C THR A 201 -2.05 10.46 5.52
N PRO A 202 -1.97 11.81 5.58
CA PRO A 202 -1.57 12.60 4.43
C PRO A 202 -0.13 12.35 3.97
N ILE A 203 0.77 12.05 4.89
CA ILE A 203 2.17 11.70 4.56
C ILE A 203 2.20 10.36 3.84
N MET A 204 1.52 9.34 4.39
CA MET A 204 1.48 8.01 3.77
C MET A 204 0.79 8.00 2.42
N SER A 205 -0.28 8.77 2.24
CA SER A 205 -1.06 8.78 1.00
C SER A 205 -0.58 9.77 -0.04
N GLY A 206 0.17 10.82 0.34
CA GLY A 206 0.37 12.00 -0.50
C GLY A 206 1.79 12.37 -0.83
N VAL A 207 2.76 12.21 0.07
CA VAL A 207 4.07 12.89 -0.02
C VAL A 207 4.87 12.58 -1.30
N ARG A 208 4.72 11.38 -1.85
CA ARG A 208 5.36 10.96 -3.11
C ARG A 208 4.52 11.25 -4.37
N THR A 209 3.38 11.89 -4.20
CA THR A 209 2.43 12.22 -5.29
C THR A 209 2.42 13.73 -5.54
N PRO A 210 1.78 14.21 -6.60
CA PRO A 210 1.61 15.66 -6.83
C PRO A 210 0.77 16.39 -5.77
N SER A 211 0.21 15.69 -4.76
CA SER A 211 -0.53 16.30 -3.66
C SER A 211 0.38 17.16 -2.79
N ARG A 212 -0.13 18.30 -2.32
CA ARG A 212 0.60 19.23 -1.45
C ARG A 212 -0.13 19.53 -0.14
N GLN A 213 -1.20 18.81 0.15
CA GLN A 213 -1.96 18.94 1.41
C GLN A 213 -1.56 17.81 2.37
N PHE A 214 -0.87 18.18 3.45
CA PHE A 214 -0.31 17.23 4.42
C PHE A 214 -0.88 17.37 5.84
N SER A 215 -1.84 18.29 6.06
CA SER A 215 -2.56 18.38 7.33
C SER A 215 -3.63 17.29 7.42
N SER A 216 -3.57 16.46 8.47
CA SER A 216 -4.55 15.39 8.65
C SER A 216 -5.89 15.90 9.18
N CYS A 217 -5.85 16.97 10.00
CA CYS A 217 -7.01 17.60 10.63
C CYS A 217 -6.93 19.11 10.51
N VAL A 218 -8.07 19.72 10.18
CA VAL A 218 -8.24 21.16 10.08
C VAL A 218 -9.46 21.55 10.92
N LEU A 219 -9.31 22.56 11.79
CA LEU A 219 -10.42 23.15 12.50
C LEU A 219 -10.83 24.45 11.78
N ILE A 220 -12.11 24.62 11.58
CA ILE A 220 -12.69 25.82 10.97
C ILE A 220 -13.63 26.44 11.97
N GLU A 221 -13.35 27.68 12.34
CA GLU A 221 -14.22 28.49 13.19
C GLU A 221 -15.39 29.04 12.35
N CYS A 222 -16.60 28.96 12.90
CA CYS A 222 -17.82 29.41 12.24
C CYS A 222 -18.61 30.31 13.18
N ASP A 223 -18.82 31.57 12.79
CA ASP A 223 -19.67 32.53 13.51
C ASP A 223 -21.14 32.40 13.08
N ASP A 224 -22.04 32.97 13.92
CA ASP A 224 -23.46 33.00 13.66
C ASP A 224 -23.87 34.14 12.72
N SER A 225 -23.36 34.06 11.47
CA SER A 225 -23.75 34.93 10.36
C SER A 225 -23.82 34.14 9.04
N LEU A 226 -24.67 34.57 8.13
CA LEU A 226 -24.81 33.93 6.81
C LEU A 226 -23.49 33.92 6.05
N ASP A 227 -22.71 34.98 6.14
CA ASP A 227 -21.41 35.10 5.46
C ASP A 227 -20.40 34.10 6.05
N SER A 228 -20.35 33.98 7.37
CA SER A 228 -19.47 33.01 8.04
C SER A 228 -19.86 31.57 7.73
N ILE A 229 -21.15 31.24 7.76
CA ILE A 229 -21.67 29.91 7.41
C ILE A 229 -21.32 29.56 5.95
N ASN A 230 -21.49 30.48 5.02
CA ASN A 230 -21.11 30.30 3.62
C ASN A 230 -19.60 30.09 3.42
N ALA A 231 -18.80 30.92 4.08
CA ALA A 231 -17.34 30.80 4.03
C ALA A 231 -16.87 29.45 4.60
N THR A 232 -17.42 29.03 5.73
CA THR A 232 -17.17 27.74 6.35
C THR A 232 -17.52 26.57 5.42
N THR A 233 -18.71 26.59 4.81
CA THR A 233 -19.13 25.58 3.83
C THR A 233 -18.16 25.48 2.66
N SER A 234 -17.74 26.63 2.10
CA SER A 234 -16.76 26.68 1.00
C SER A 234 -15.41 26.15 1.41
N ALA A 235 -14.94 26.43 2.63
CA ALA A 235 -13.69 25.93 3.16
C ALA A 235 -13.74 24.40 3.35
N ILE A 236 -14.84 23.88 3.92
CA ILE A 236 -15.05 22.43 4.06
C ILE A 236 -14.90 21.71 2.73
N VAL A 237 -15.59 22.17 1.70
CA VAL A 237 -15.53 21.56 0.35
C VAL A 237 -14.09 21.52 -0.17
N ARG A 238 -13.35 22.61 -0.03
CA ARG A 238 -11.96 22.72 -0.52
C ARG A 238 -11.02 21.77 0.24
N TYR A 239 -11.08 21.73 1.57
CA TYR A 239 -10.21 20.87 2.37
C TYR A 239 -10.54 19.39 2.20
N VAL A 240 -11.83 19.01 2.19
CA VAL A 240 -12.25 17.61 1.98
C VAL A 240 -11.86 17.12 0.59
N SER A 241 -11.95 17.99 -0.45
CA SER A 241 -11.51 17.60 -1.80
C SER A 241 -10.03 17.22 -1.86
N GLN A 242 -9.22 17.70 -0.90
CA GLN A 242 -7.81 17.37 -0.73
C GLN A 242 -7.54 16.35 0.41
N ARG A 243 -8.58 15.66 0.87
CA ARG A 243 -8.51 14.56 1.84
C ARG A 243 -8.16 14.98 3.28
N ALA A 244 -8.40 16.23 3.68
CA ALA A 244 -8.30 16.62 5.06
C ALA A 244 -9.52 16.17 5.87
N GLY A 245 -9.29 15.77 7.12
CA GLY A 245 -10.34 15.67 8.13
C GLY A 245 -10.69 17.06 8.65
N ILE A 246 -11.98 17.34 8.89
CA ILE A 246 -12.44 18.66 9.30
C ILE A 246 -13.28 18.56 10.57
N GLY A 247 -13.00 19.46 11.53
CA GLY A 247 -13.87 19.83 12.65
C GLY A 247 -14.39 21.25 12.44
N VAL A 248 -15.66 21.45 12.76
CA VAL A 248 -16.34 22.75 12.71
C VAL A 248 -16.97 23.02 14.07
#